data_05abdf4ac85eaaab8d81bbc461639d1d
#
_entry.id   05abdf4ac85eaaab8d81bbc461639d1d
#
_cell.length_a   1.000
_cell.length_b   1.000
_cell.length_c   1.000
_cell.angle_alpha   90.00
_cell.angle_beta   90.00
_cell.angle_gamma   90.00
#
_symmetry.space_group_name_H-M   'P 1'
#
loop_
_entity.id
_entity.type
_entity.pdbx_description
1 polymer ?
#
loop_
_entity_poly.entity_id
_entity_poly.type
_entity_poly.pdbx_seq_one_letter_code
_entity_poly.pdbx_strand_id
1 'polypeptide(L)'
;MEKLSVGKLSREERIAFFQSKYEYYRRFNLRMITVATLACISFFVTDCSIFGHFAYETLLSRLILIVPFIMFVILSRKVTDYRIMVPTTYLMIHIIIWCTDWATYLLPDRQYAIPGMMIMNLIFVCAGFSAPFKYSMIAHILLLADIAVADIFIQYQDVEMMYMFNIPCIVAVGAMHHMMQGVYFEHYLAKDKLHNLVVHDQLTGVYNRNVMKEISDGNTGVLNYSSDLDVSLLLTDIDFFKKVNDQYGHEAGDKVIVYLANMLKTSVRTTDYVIRWGGEEFVIIMPGCSAEQAKRIAEKLREKVESSDNGICKTTISIGVALYDGGNYHDTFKKADEALYYAKNNGRNLVVSYDLDMTKE
;
A
#
# COMPACT_ATOMS: atom_id res chain seq x y z
N MET A 1 4.75 -10.00 24.44
CA MET A 1 4.16 -9.59 23.15
C MET A 1 4.09 -10.80 22.24
N GLU A 2 2.89 -11.28 21.95
CA GLU A 2 2.70 -12.39 21.00
C GLU A 2 3.15 -11.95 19.60
N LYS A 3 4.08 -12.70 18.99
CA LYS A 3 4.54 -12.38 17.63
C LYS A 3 3.34 -12.41 16.68
N LEU A 4 2.95 -11.25 16.16
CA LEU A 4 1.97 -11.17 15.07
C LEU A 4 2.51 -12.01 13.89
N SER A 5 1.67 -12.82 13.27
CA SER A 5 2.04 -13.62 12.10
C SER A 5 0.98 -13.43 11.01
N VAL A 6 1.36 -13.64 9.75
CA VAL A 6 0.44 -13.52 8.60
C VAL A 6 -0.83 -14.38 8.78
N GLY A 7 -0.74 -15.50 9.50
CA GLY A 7 -1.87 -16.37 9.80
C GLY A 7 -2.92 -15.75 10.76
N LYS A 8 -2.54 -14.74 11.55
CA LYS A 8 -3.42 -14.04 12.50
C LYS A 8 -4.14 -12.84 11.89
N LEU A 9 -3.78 -12.44 10.66
CA LEU A 9 -4.43 -11.34 9.94
C LEU A 9 -5.86 -11.72 9.54
N SER A 10 -6.77 -10.77 9.63
CA SER A 10 -8.11 -10.84 9.04
C SER A 10 -8.02 -11.08 7.53
N ARG A 11 -9.14 -11.43 6.91
CA ARG A 11 -9.18 -11.63 5.45
C ARG A 11 -8.78 -10.37 4.68
N GLU A 12 -9.24 -9.21 5.12
CA GLU A 12 -8.97 -7.92 4.47
C GLU A 12 -7.52 -7.49 4.64
N GLU A 13 -6.99 -7.55 5.86
CA GLU A 13 -5.57 -7.26 6.15
C GLU A 13 -4.63 -8.17 5.37
N ARG A 14 -4.98 -9.45 5.22
CA ARG A 14 -4.19 -10.40 4.45
C ARG A 14 -4.19 -10.08 2.95
N ILE A 15 -5.32 -9.62 2.40
CA ILE A 15 -5.40 -9.15 1.01
C ILE A 15 -4.51 -7.91 0.83
N ALA A 16 -4.60 -6.94 1.73
CA ALA A 16 -3.79 -5.72 1.71
C ALA A 16 -2.28 -6.04 1.81
N PHE A 17 -1.91 -6.95 2.71
CA PHE A 17 -0.53 -7.42 2.87
C PHE A 17 0.03 -8.04 1.58
N PHE A 18 -0.70 -8.99 0.96
CA PHE A 18 -0.22 -9.63 -0.26
C PHE A 18 -0.25 -8.69 -1.47
N GLN A 19 -1.18 -7.75 -1.51
CA GLN A 19 -1.20 -6.70 -2.52
C GLN A 19 0.04 -5.81 -2.40
N SER A 20 0.36 -5.34 -1.21
CA SER A 20 1.57 -4.56 -0.92
C SER A 20 2.85 -5.32 -1.28
N LYS A 21 2.92 -6.62 -0.92
CA LYS A 21 4.04 -7.49 -1.25
C LYS A 21 4.23 -7.63 -2.76
N TYR A 22 3.13 -7.86 -3.50
CA TYR A 22 3.17 -7.95 -4.95
C TYR A 22 3.65 -6.64 -5.59
N GLU A 23 3.12 -5.50 -5.18
CA GLU A 23 3.51 -4.18 -5.69
C GLU A 23 5.00 -3.88 -5.46
N TYR A 24 5.52 -4.23 -4.29
CA TYR A 24 6.93 -4.06 -3.95
C TYR A 24 7.85 -4.84 -4.91
N TYR A 25 7.52 -6.10 -5.21
CA TYR A 25 8.33 -6.97 -6.08
C TYR A 25 7.92 -6.94 -7.55
N ARG A 26 6.86 -6.23 -7.95
CA ARG A 26 6.30 -6.24 -9.32
C ARG A 26 7.34 -5.93 -10.39
N ARG A 27 8.13 -4.87 -10.21
CA ARG A 27 9.16 -4.47 -11.18
C ARG A 27 10.28 -5.50 -11.26
N PHE A 28 10.65 -6.08 -10.16
CA PHE A 28 11.63 -7.15 -10.08
C PHE A 28 11.15 -8.38 -10.85
N ASN A 29 9.94 -8.86 -10.59
CA ASN A 29 9.37 -10.01 -11.29
C ASN A 29 9.29 -9.80 -12.80
N LEU A 30 8.83 -8.63 -13.25
CA LEU A 30 8.76 -8.32 -14.68
C LEU A 30 10.15 -8.40 -15.33
N ARG A 31 11.18 -7.85 -14.69
CA ARG A 31 12.56 -7.93 -15.17
C ARG A 31 13.05 -9.38 -15.23
N MET A 32 12.79 -10.17 -14.21
CA MET A 32 13.22 -11.57 -14.15
C MET A 32 12.55 -12.43 -15.23
N ILE A 33 11.24 -12.28 -15.44
CA ILE A 33 10.53 -12.95 -16.54
C ILE A 33 11.07 -12.51 -17.89
N THR A 34 11.40 -11.22 -18.06
CA THR A 34 12.02 -10.72 -19.30
C THR A 34 13.37 -11.39 -19.55
N VAL A 35 14.23 -11.42 -18.53
CA VAL A 35 15.56 -12.07 -18.64
C VAL A 35 15.41 -13.56 -18.94
N ALA A 36 14.48 -14.26 -18.26
CA ALA A 36 14.23 -15.67 -18.48
C ALA A 36 13.74 -15.96 -19.91
N THR A 37 12.82 -15.13 -20.41
CA THR A 37 12.30 -15.26 -21.79
C THR A 37 13.42 -15.05 -22.83
N LEU A 38 14.23 -14.00 -22.65
CA LEU A 38 15.35 -13.71 -23.54
C LEU A 38 16.42 -14.82 -23.49
N ALA A 39 16.72 -15.34 -22.30
CA ALA A 39 17.65 -16.48 -22.14
C ALA A 39 17.11 -17.73 -22.86
N CYS A 40 15.82 -18.04 -22.72
CA CYS A 40 15.21 -19.16 -23.43
C CYS A 40 15.32 -19.02 -24.96
N ILE A 41 15.07 -17.80 -25.49
CA ILE A 41 15.23 -17.52 -26.92
C ILE A 41 16.71 -17.62 -27.34
N SER A 42 17.67 -17.16 -26.53
CA SER A 42 19.09 -17.19 -26.81
C SER A 42 19.68 -18.63 -26.91
N PHE A 43 19.03 -19.62 -26.26
CA PHE A 43 19.38 -21.03 -26.40
C PHE A 43 19.26 -21.53 -27.84
N PHE A 44 18.60 -20.78 -28.73
CA PHE A 44 18.63 -21.06 -30.17
C PHE A 44 20.05 -21.11 -30.74
N VAL A 45 20.98 -20.31 -30.20
CA VAL A 45 22.40 -20.36 -30.61
C VAL A 45 23.04 -21.72 -30.26
N THR A 46 22.67 -22.23 -29.06
CA THR A 46 23.10 -23.58 -28.63
C THR A 46 22.48 -24.66 -29.53
N ASP A 47 21.19 -24.52 -29.87
CA ASP A 47 20.50 -25.44 -30.76
C ASP A 47 21.25 -25.52 -32.14
N CYS A 48 21.63 -24.38 -32.72
CA CYS A 48 22.41 -24.33 -33.96
C CYS A 48 23.78 -25.05 -33.83
N SER A 49 24.42 -24.93 -32.65
CA SER A 49 25.68 -25.63 -32.40
C SER A 49 25.51 -27.15 -32.33
N ILE A 50 24.40 -27.61 -31.72
CA ILE A 50 24.07 -29.04 -31.59
C ILE A 50 23.75 -29.64 -32.96
N PHE A 51 22.98 -28.93 -33.79
CA PHE A 51 22.65 -29.39 -35.14
C PHE A 51 23.81 -29.28 -36.14
N GLY A 52 24.80 -28.43 -35.87
CA GLY A 52 25.88 -28.10 -36.80
C GLY A 52 25.45 -27.24 -37.99
N HIS A 53 24.21 -26.74 -37.99
CA HIS A 53 23.64 -25.86 -39.01
C HIS A 53 22.61 -24.93 -38.36
N PHE A 54 21.96 -24.05 -39.15
CA PHE A 54 20.86 -23.23 -38.64
C PHE A 54 19.69 -24.13 -38.25
N ALA A 55 19.31 -24.11 -36.95
CA ALA A 55 18.36 -25.07 -36.36
C ALA A 55 16.90 -24.68 -36.68
N TYR A 56 16.49 -24.90 -37.96
CA TYR A 56 15.08 -24.62 -38.36
C TYR A 56 14.07 -25.40 -37.55
N GLU A 57 14.45 -26.58 -37.06
CA GLU A 57 13.62 -27.53 -36.29
C GLU A 57 13.16 -26.91 -34.98
N THR A 58 14.04 -26.22 -34.26
CA THR A 58 13.72 -25.61 -32.95
C THR A 58 13.33 -24.15 -33.04
N LEU A 59 13.46 -23.50 -34.19
CA LEU A 59 13.20 -22.07 -34.36
C LEU A 59 11.81 -21.67 -33.88
N LEU A 60 10.78 -22.44 -34.26
CA LEU A 60 9.40 -22.13 -33.90
C LEU A 60 9.18 -22.24 -32.38
N SER A 61 9.71 -23.28 -31.71
CA SER A 61 9.58 -23.46 -30.25
C SER A 61 10.23 -22.32 -29.46
N ARG A 62 11.29 -21.71 -30.00
CA ARG A 62 11.94 -20.53 -29.37
C ARG A 62 11.19 -19.23 -29.63
N LEU A 63 10.73 -18.99 -30.85
CA LEU A 63 10.07 -17.73 -31.23
C LEU A 63 8.62 -17.61 -30.74
N ILE A 64 7.90 -18.71 -30.64
CA ILE A 64 6.50 -18.70 -30.20
C ILE A 64 6.33 -18.08 -28.81
N LEU A 65 7.37 -18.15 -27.97
CA LEU A 65 7.41 -17.59 -26.63
C LEU A 65 7.21 -16.07 -26.62
N ILE A 66 7.53 -15.38 -27.71
CA ILE A 66 7.38 -13.93 -27.84
C ILE A 66 5.90 -13.51 -27.66
N VAL A 67 4.97 -14.30 -28.19
CA VAL A 67 3.53 -13.95 -28.14
C VAL A 67 2.99 -13.92 -26.70
N PRO A 68 3.08 -15.00 -25.90
CA PRO A 68 2.61 -14.97 -24.52
C PRO A 68 3.40 -13.98 -23.64
N PHE A 69 4.70 -13.75 -23.95
CA PHE A 69 5.48 -12.74 -23.25
C PHE A 69 4.96 -11.31 -23.48
N ILE A 70 4.64 -10.94 -24.73
CA ILE A 70 4.05 -9.63 -25.03
C ILE A 70 2.69 -9.49 -24.33
N MET A 71 1.85 -10.53 -24.36
CA MET A 71 0.58 -10.53 -23.65
C MET A 71 0.77 -10.34 -22.14
N PHE A 72 1.74 -11.04 -21.54
CA PHE A 72 2.08 -10.88 -20.12
C PHE A 72 2.53 -9.46 -19.80
N VAL A 73 3.38 -8.84 -20.62
CA VAL A 73 3.85 -7.46 -20.44
C VAL A 73 2.69 -6.47 -20.52
N ILE A 74 1.79 -6.62 -21.50
CA ILE A 74 0.60 -5.77 -21.65
C ILE A 74 -0.31 -5.91 -20.42
N LEU A 75 -0.59 -7.15 -20.00
CA LEU A 75 -1.43 -7.45 -18.84
C LEU A 75 -0.83 -6.86 -17.56
N SER A 76 0.48 -7.02 -17.37
CA SER A 76 1.18 -6.51 -16.18
C SER A 76 1.17 -4.99 -16.06
N ARG A 77 0.94 -4.24 -17.16
CA ARG A 77 0.76 -2.78 -17.16
C ARG A 77 -0.65 -2.36 -16.76
N LYS A 78 -1.67 -3.17 -17.13
CA LYS A 78 -3.09 -2.85 -16.94
C LYS A 78 -3.66 -3.38 -15.63
N VAL A 79 -3.16 -4.52 -15.16
CA VAL A 79 -3.69 -5.21 -13.98
C VAL A 79 -2.66 -5.15 -12.85
N THR A 80 -3.12 -4.70 -11.68
CA THR A 80 -2.30 -4.59 -10.47
C THR A 80 -2.70 -5.59 -9.39
N ASP A 81 -3.85 -6.25 -9.52
CA ASP A 81 -4.33 -7.22 -8.52
C ASP A 81 -3.44 -8.46 -8.48
N TYR A 82 -2.84 -8.71 -7.30
CA TYR A 82 -1.96 -9.85 -7.10
C TYR A 82 -2.64 -11.21 -7.31
N ARG A 83 -3.96 -11.29 -7.09
CA ARG A 83 -4.75 -12.54 -7.24
C ARG A 83 -4.82 -13.00 -8.69
N ILE A 84 -4.66 -12.08 -9.63
CA ILE A 84 -4.60 -12.34 -11.07
C ILE A 84 -3.13 -12.46 -11.51
N MET A 85 -2.31 -11.51 -11.10
CA MET A 85 -0.95 -11.40 -11.64
C MET A 85 0.02 -12.47 -11.12
N VAL A 86 -0.13 -12.94 -9.88
CA VAL A 86 0.73 -14.01 -9.35
C VAL A 86 0.50 -15.33 -10.11
N PRO A 87 -0.72 -15.85 -10.26
CA PRO A 87 -0.96 -17.03 -11.09
C PRO A 87 -0.51 -16.85 -12.54
N THR A 88 -0.73 -15.66 -13.13
CA THR A 88 -0.29 -15.36 -14.51
C THR A 88 1.23 -15.39 -14.64
N THR A 89 1.96 -14.92 -13.60
CA THR A 89 3.43 -15.00 -13.58
C THR A 89 3.91 -16.46 -13.59
N TYR A 90 3.31 -17.32 -12.76
CA TYR A 90 3.64 -18.75 -12.77
C TYR A 90 3.24 -19.44 -14.08
N LEU A 91 2.07 -19.10 -14.63
CA LEU A 91 1.67 -19.62 -15.94
C LEU A 91 2.72 -19.26 -17.02
N MET A 92 3.23 -18.03 -17.01
CA MET A 92 4.28 -17.62 -17.95
C MET A 92 5.57 -18.45 -17.78
N ILE A 93 5.94 -18.79 -16.54
CA ILE A 93 7.09 -19.66 -16.27
C ILE A 93 6.86 -21.06 -16.83
N HIS A 94 5.68 -21.66 -16.60
CA HIS A 94 5.35 -22.96 -17.18
C HIS A 94 5.33 -22.96 -18.71
N ILE A 95 4.88 -21.86 -19.35
CA ILE A 95 4.99 -21.70 -20.80
C ILE A 95 6.45 -21.70 -21.25
N ILE A 96 7.36 -21.03 -20.52
CA ILE A 96 8.80 -21.05 -20.82
C ILE A 96 9.34 -22.49 -20.74
N ILE A 97 8.92 -23.25 -19.72
CA ILE A 97 9.33 -24.66 -19.55
C ILE A 97 8.84 -25.48 -20.74
N TRP A 98 7.55 -25.44 -21.06
CA TRP A 98 6.98 -26.19 -22.17
C TRP A 98 7.60 -25.83 -23.55
N CYS A 99 7.92 -24.58 -23.78
CA CYS A 99 8.64 -24.17 -24.99
C CYS A 99 10.07 -24.76 -25.01
N THR A 100 10.73 -24.86 -23.85
CA THR A 100 12.06 -25.47 -23.72
C THR A 100 11.98 -27.00 -23.93
N ASP A 101 10.99 -27.66 -23.35
CA ASP A 101 10.77 -29.11 -23.53
C ASP A 101 10.44 -29.43 -24.98
N TRP A 102 9.63 -28.62 -25.65
CA TRP A 102 9.38 -28.76 -27.08
C TRP A 102 10.66 -28.67 -27.92
N ALA A 103 11.52 -27.66 -27.64
CA ALA A 103 12.80 -27.58 -28.31
C ALA A 103 13.67 -28.81 -28.02
N THR A 104 13.75 -29.28 -26.78
CA THR A 104 14.49 -30.47 -26.36
C THR A 104 13.99 -31.74 -27.08
N TYR A 105 12.68 -31.88 -27.24
CA TYR A 105 12.08 -32.99 -27.98
C TYR A 105 12.61 -33.08 -29.43
N LEU A 106 12.87 -31.93 -30.07
CA LEU A 106 13.35 -31.81 -31.46
C LEU A 106 14.87 -31.96 -31.58
N LEU A 107 15.62 -31.90 -30.46
CA LEU A 107 17.08 -32.05 -30.50
C LEU A 107 17.49 -33.48 -30.82
N PRO A 108 18.60 -33.66 -31.61
CA PRO A 108 19.15 -34.99 -31.89
C PRO A 108 19.74 -35.66 -30.66
N ASP A 109 20.23 -34.89 -29.69
CA ASP A 109 20.71 -35.36 -28.40
C ASP A 109 19.97 -34.64 -27.28
N ARG A 110 19.27 -35.40 -26.41
CA ARG A 110 18.40 -34.92 -25.33
C ARG A 110 19.13 -34.81 -23.99
N GLN A 111 20.42 -35.11 -23.90
CA GLN A 111 21.22 -35.05 -22.66
C GLN A 111 21.30 -33.61 -22.10
N TYR A 112 21.11 -32.60 -22.93
CA TYR A 112 21.13 -31.20 -22.55
C TYR A 112 19.91 -30.73 -21.72
N ALA A 113 18.89 -31.58 -21.54
CA ALA A 113 17.67 -31.24 -20.77
C ALA A 113 17.96 -30.99 -19.29
N ILE A 114 18.82 -31.77 -18.65
CA ILE A 114 19.09 -31.72 -17.21
C ILE A 114 19.62 -30.35 -16.76
N PRO A 115 20.69 -29.78 -17.35
CA PRO A 115 21.17 -28.44 -17.01
C PRO A 115 20.11 -27.34 -17.22
N GLY A 116 19.30 -27.45 -18.28
CA GLY A 116 18.20 -26.50 -18.55
C GLY A 116 17.16 -26.47 -17.43
N MET A 117 16.72 -27.63 -16.96
CA MET A 117 15.75 -27.75 -15.88
C MET A 117 16.28 -27.22 -14.53
N MET A 118 17.57 -27.35 -14.25
CA MET A 118 18.17 -26.77 -13.05
C MET A 118 18.13 -25.24 -13.09
N ILE A 119 18.41 -24.63 -14.24
CA ILE A 119 18.34 -23.17 -14.43
C ILE A 119 16.90 -22.67 -14.24
N MET A 120 15.90 -23.43 -14.67
CA MET A 120 14.50 -23.06 -14.54
C MET A 120 14.08 -22.89 -13.08
N ASN A 121 14.64 -23.65 -12.13
CA ASN A 121 14.35 -23.45 -10.71
C ASN A 121 14.68 -22.04 -10.23
N LEU A 122 15.68 -21.36 -10.76
CA LEU A 122 16.02 -19.99 -10.41
C LEU A 122 14.90 -19.01 -10.74
N ILE A 123 14.15 -19.26 -11.81
CA ILE A 123 13.01 -18.41 -12.20
C ILE A 123 11.89 -18.52 -11.17
N PHE A 124 11.63 -19.75 -10.68
CA PHE A 124 10.65 -19.97 -9.61
C PHE A 124 11.02 -19.29 -8.28
N VAL A 125 12.32 -19.28 -7.95
CA VAL A 125 12.84 -18.52 -6.79
C VAL A 125 12.42 -17.07 -6.88
N CYS A 126 12.68 -16.44 -8.01
CA CYS A 126 12.40 -15.01 -8.19
C CYS A 126 10.90 -14.69 -8.17
N ALA A 127 10.07 -15.50 -8.81
CA ALA A 127 8.62 -15.31 -8.83
C ALA A 127 7.97 -15.45 -7.44
N GLY A 128 8.51 -16.32 -6.60
CA GLY A 128 8.01 -16.58 -5.25
C GLY A 128 8.15 -15.40 -4.29
N PHE A 129 9.04 -14.44 -4.56
CA PHE A 129 9.19 -13.26 -3.72
C PHE A 129 7.91 -12.42 -3.64
N SER A 130 7.12 -12.32 -4.70
CA SER A 130 5.85 -11.59 -4.71
C SER A 130 4.65 -12.43 -4.30
N ALA A 131 4.77 -13.75 -4.33
CA ALA A 131 3.65 -14.67 -4.19
C ALA A 131 3.32 -14.98 -2.71
N PRO A 132 2.05 -15.30 -2.40
CA PRO A 132 1.72 -16.07 -1.22
C PRO A 132 2.37 -17.45 -1.28
N PHE A 133 2.88 -17.93 -0.15
CA PHE A 133 3.62 -19.21 -0.06
C PHE A 133 2.89 -20.39 -0.73
N LYS A 134 1.57 -20.50 -0.53
CA LYS A 134 0.78 -21.58 -1.13
C LYS A 134 0.81 -21.61 -2.67
N TYR A 135 0.78 -20.44 -3.33
CA TYR A 135 0.84 -20.38 -4.80
C TYR A 135 2.22 -20.80 -5.31
N SER A 136 3.26 -20.43 -4.58
CA SER A 136 4.62 -20.86 -4.88
C SER A 136 4.74 -22.39 -4.80
N MET A 137 4.23 -23.01 -3.73
CA MET A 137 4.29 -24.47 -3.56
C MET A 137 3.46 -25.22 -4.62
N ILE A 138 2.27 -24.71 -4.96
CA ILE A 138 1.44 -25.32 -6.03
C ILE A 138 2.22 -25.29 -7.36
N ALA A 139 2.82 -24.13 -7.70
CA ALA A 139 3.58 -24.02 -8.95
C ALA A 139 4.80 -24.96 -9.00
N HIS A 140 5.49 -25.16 -7.89
CA HIS A 140 6.59 -26.14 -7.82
C HIS A 140 6.14 -27.60 -7.93
N ILE A 141 4.97 -27.93 -7.37
CA ILE A 141 4.38 -29.25 -7.56
C ILE A 141 4.00 -29.45 -9.03
N LEU A 142 3.46 -28.42 -9.68
CA LEU A 142 3.17 -28.46 -11.11
C LEU A 142 4.44 -28.63 -11.96
N LEU A 143 5.58 -28.07 -11.54
CA LEU A 143 6.86 -28.31 -12.22
C LEU A 143 7.24 -29.81 -12.25
N LEU A 144 7.02 -30.54 -11.15
CA LEU A 144 7.25 -31.99 -11.15
C LEU A 144 6.28 -32.72 -12.07
N ALA A 145 5.04 -32.24 -12.19
CA ALA A 145 4.08 -32.77 -13.16
C ALA A 145 4.47 -32.45 -14.60
N ASP A 146 5.01 -31.24 -14.87
CA ASP A 146 5.53 -30.89 -16.19
C ASP A 146 6.63 -31.86 -16.63
N ILE A 147 7.59 -32.17 -15.74
CA ILE A 147 8.66 -33.15 -16.01
C ILE A 147 8.06 -34.52 -16.32
N ALA A 148 7.09 -35.00 -15.53
CA ALA A 148 6.44 -36.30 -15.73
C ALA A 148 5.72 -36.37 -17.09
N VAL A 149 5.00 -35.31 -17.46
CA VAL A 149 4.28 -35.25 -18.74
C VAL A 149 5.24 -35.13 -19.92
N ALA A 150 6.28 -34.30 -19.77
CA ALA A 150 7.29 -34.14 -20.80
C ALA A 150 8.06 -35.44 -21.07
N ASP A 151 8.33 -36.25 -20.02
CA ASP A 151 9.03 -37.54 -20.16
C ASP A 151 8.26 -38.56 -21.02
N ILE A 152 6.93 -38.52 -21.03
CA ILE A 152 6.11 -39.38 -21.90
C ILE A 152 6.49 -39.18 -23.38
N PHE A 153 6.82 -37.96 -23.79
CA PHE A 153 7.13 -37.61 -25.18
C PHE A 153 8.61 -37.59 -25.45
N ILE A 154 9.42 -37.05 -24.54
CA ILE A 154 10.84 -36.80 -24.71
C ILE A 154 11.67 -38.05 -24.41
N GLN A 155 11.19 -38.89 -23.44
CA GLN A 155 11.90 -40.07 -22.96
C GLN A 155 13.31 -39.70 -22.48
N TYR A 156 13.40 -38.90 -21.44
CA TYR A 156 14.68 -38.46 -20.89
C TYR A 156 15.53 -39.66 -20.45
N GLN A 157 16.82 -39.63 -20.78
CA GLN A 157 17.74 -40.73 -20.43
C GLN A 157 17.89 -40.91 -18.91
N ASP A 158 17.87 -39.78 -18.16
CA ASP A 158 18.13 -39.74 -16.74
C ASP A 158 17.01 -38.98 -15.97
N VAL A 159 15.73 -39.29 -16.23
CA VAL A 159 14.57 -38.65 -15.56
C VAL A 159 14.66 -38.75 -14.05
N GLU A 160 15.17 -39.86 -13.50
CA GLU A 160 15.38 -40.02 -12.05
C GLU A 160 16.33 -38.96 -11.50
N MET A 161 17.40 -38.62 -12.22
CA MET A 161 18.34 -37.57 -11.85
C MET A 161 17.66 -36.20 -11.84
N MET A 162 16.74 -35.94 -12.76
CA MET A 162 15.95 -34.69 -12.79
C MET A 162 15.12 -34.57 -11.49
N TYR A 163 14.45 -35.63 -11.04
CA TYR A 163 13.72 -35.60 -9.78
C TYR A 163 14.64 -35.49 -8.56
N MET A 164 15.78 -36.22 -8.55
CA MET A 164 16.77 -36.15 -7.48
C MET A 164 17.31 -34.72 -7.26
N PHE A 165 17.43 -33.91 -8.29
CA PHE A 165 17.83 -32.52 -8.17
C PHE A 165 16.67 -31.57 -7.88
N ASN A 166 15.52 -31.74 -8.53
CA ASN A 166 14.40 -30.81 -8.40
C ASN A 166 13.71 -30.92 -7.03
N ILE A 167 13.53 -32.12 -6.46
CA ILE A 167 12.85 -32.27 -5.17
C ILE A 167 13.58 -31.53 -4.03
N PRO A 168 14.90 -31.70 -3.80
CA PRO A 168 15.63 -30.91 -2.81
C PRO A 168 15.60 -29.41 -3.11
N CYS A 169 15.70 -29.00 -4.38
CA CYS A 169 15.58 -27.60 -4.76
C CYS A 169 14.22 -27.00 -4.38
N ILE A 170 13.12 -27.72 -4.63
CA ILE A 170 11.78 -27.28 -4.28
C ILE A 170 11.65 -27.10 -2.75
N VAL A 171 12.20 -28.02 -1.97
CA VAL A 171 12.22 -27.90 -0.49
C VAL A 171 13.00 -26.66 -0.05
N ALA A 172 14.20 -26.45 -0.61
CA ALA A 172 15.04 -25.31 -0.30
C ALA A 172 14.38 -23.99 -0.70
N VAL A 173 13.83 -23.93 -1.92
CA VAL A 173 13.10 -22.74 -2.42
C VAL A 173 11.83 -22.48 -1.60
N GLY A 174 11.10 -23.53 -1.21
CA GLY A 174 9.95 -23.42 -0.34
C GLY A 174 10.31 -22.85 1.03
N ALA A 175 11.37 -23.35 1.66
CA ALA A 175 11.86 -22.82 2.91
C ALA A 175 12.26 -21.34 2.78
N MET A 176 12.97 -20.99 1.72
CA MET A 176 13.37 -19.61 1.44
C MET A 176 12.14 -18.70 1.23
N HIS A 177 11.13 -19.11 0.45
CA HIS A 177 9.90 -18.32 0.26
C HIS A 177 9.13 -18.12 1.56
N HIS A 178 9.11 -19.14 2.43
CA HIS A 178 8.50 -19.02 3.75
C HIS A 178 9.24 -17.99 4.62
N MET A 179 10.57 -18.06 4.66
CA MET A 179 11.40 -17.10 5.39
C MET A 179 11.23 -15.68 4.83
N MET A 180 11.28 -15.51 3.52
CA MET A 180 11.11 -14.20 2.86
C MET A 180 9.72 -13.60 3.09
N GLN A 181 8.68 -14.43 3.20
CA GLN A 181 7.35 -13.94 3.59
C GLN A 181 7.37 -13.36 5.01
N GLY A 182 8.09 -13.98 5.95
CA GLY A 182 8.28 -13.46 7.31
C GLY A 182 9.06 -12.15 7.32
N VAL A 183 10.18 -12.07 6.60
CA VAL A 183 10.98 -10.84 6.48
C VAL A 183 10.16 -9.69 5.88
N TYR A 184 9.39 -9.97 4.82
CA TYR A 184 8.55 -8.94 4.24
C TYR A 184 7.42 -8.52 5.19
N PHE A 185 6.90 -9.44 6.01
CA PHE A 185 5.88 -9.11 7.00
C PHE A 185 6.41 -8.15 8.08
N GLU A 186 7.61 -8.37 8.57
CA GLU A 186 8.27 -7.44 9.50
C GLU A 186 8.49 -6.06 8.85
N HIS A 187 8.93 -6.03 7.59
CA HIS A 187 9.06 -4.79 6.81
C HIS A 187 7.71 -4.05 6.65
N TYR A 188 6.64 -4.78 6.35
CA TYR A 188 5.28 -4.23 6.20
C TYR A 188 4.79 -3.58 7.50
N LEU A 189 4.95 -4.27 8.63
CA LEU A 189 4.60 -3.73 9.95
C LEU A 189 5.46 -2.52 10.34
N ALA A 190 6.76 -2.56 10.03
CA ALA A 190 7.65 -1.44 10.30
C ALA A 190 7.28 -0.20 9.47
N LYS A 191 6.91 -0.39 8.20
CA LYS A 191 6.43 0.67 7.31
C LYS A 191 5.14 1.30 7.83
N ASP A 192 4.17 0.47 8.25
CA ASP A 192 2.90 0.94 8.81
C ASP A 192 3.13 1.73 10.11
N LYS A 193 3.97 1.20 11.01
CA LYS A 193 4.34 1.91 12.24
C LYS A 193 5.04 3.24 11.94
N LEU A 194 5.96 3.26 10.98
CA LEU A 194 6.66 4.49 10.59
C LEU A 194 5.68 5.52 10.01
N HIS A 195 4.76 5.08 9.16
CA HIS A 195 3.71 5.93 8.61
C HIS A 195 2.86 6.55 9.73
N ASN A 196 2.40 5.73 10.69
CA ASN A 196 1.63 6.21 11.84
C ASN A 196 2.40 7.24 12.69
N LEU A 197 3.72 7.04 12.87
CA LEU A 197 4.57 8.01 13.59
C LEU A 197 4.72 9.35 12.82
N VAL A 198 4.65 9.32 11.50
CA VAL A 198 4.80 10.52 10.65
C VAL A 198 3.51 11.33 10.61
N VAL A 199 2.32 10.70 10.57
CA VAL A 199 1.04 11.39 10.35
C VAL A 199 0.23 11.61 11.61
N HIS A 200 0.57 10.98 12.74
CA HIS A 200 -0.12 11.18 14.01
C HIS A 200 0.70 12.03 14.98
N ASP A 201 0.01 12.81 15.80
CA ASP A 201 0.59 13.55 16.92
C ASP A 201 0.84 12.61 18.11
N GLN A 202 2.07 12.62 18.62
CA GLN A 202 2.50 11.67 19.66
C GLN A 202 1.82 11.88 21.02
N LEU A 203 1.40 13.12 21.32
CA LEU A 203 0.74 13.43 22.58
C LEU A 203 -0.73 13.01 22.55
N THR A 204 -1.43 13.31 21.46
CA THR A 204 -2.90 13.23 21.40
C THR A 204 -3.41 12.02 20.62
N GLY A 205 -2.60 11.41 19.76
CA GLY A 205 -3.00 10.29 18.89
C GLY A 205 -3.97 10.66 17.77
N VAL A 206 -4.34 11.95 17.60
CA VAL A 206 -5.01 12.43 16.39
C VAL A 206 -3.99 12.70 15.28
N TYR A 207 -4.42 13.05 14.09
CA TYR A 207 -3.48 13.40 13.02
C TYR A 207 -2.65 14.63 13.39
N ASN A 208 -1.44 14.71 12.86
CA ASN A 208 -0.66 15.94 12.84
C ASN A 208 -0.75 16.59 11.44
N ARG A 209 -0.18 17.79 11.27
CA ARG A 209 -0.24 18.55 10.01
C ARG A 209 0.31 17.81 8.78
N ASN A 210 1.14 16.76 8.96
CA ASN A 210 1.68 16.03 7.81
C ASN A 210 0.61 15.23 7.06
N VAL A 211 -0.53 14.91 7.68
CA VAL A 211 -1.65 14.25 6.98
C VAL A 211 -2.15 15.07 5.80
N MET A 212 -1.97 16.40 5.81
CA MET A 212 -2.33 17.26 4.67
C MET A 212 -1.65 16.85 3.37
N LYS A 213 -0.43 16.28 3.43
CA LYS A 213 0.29 15.77 2.25
C LYS A 213 -0.39 14.56 1.60
N GLU A 214 -1.27 13.88 2.32
CA GLU A 214 -1.99 12.70 1.83
C GLU A 214 -3.37 13.06 1.29
N ILE A 215 -4.02 14.07 1.89
CA ILE A 215 -5.36 14.50 1.52
C ILE A 215 -5.39 15.68 0.57
N SER A 216 -4.22 16.22 0.19
CA SER A 216 -4.10 17.30 -0.81
C SER A 216 -3.01 16.99 -1.84
N ASP A 217 -3.09 17.64 -3.00
CA ASP A 217 -2.00 17.67 -3.96
C ASP A 217 -0.87 18.56 -3.44
N GLY A 218 0.32 17.98 -3.30
CA GLY A 218 1.47 18.66 -2.70
C GLY A 218 2.00 19.87 -3.47
N ASN A 219 1.64 20.02 -4.76
CA ASN A 219 2.09 21.13 -5.60
C ASN A 219 1.08 22.28 -5.63
N THR A 220 -0.21 21.96 -5.70
CA THR A 220 -1.30 22.93 -5.85
C THR A 220 -1.99 23.27 -4.54
N GLY A 221 -1.89 22.37 -3.54
CA GLY A 221 -2.65 22.48 -2.30
C GLY A 221 -4.15 22.21 -2.46
N VAL A 222 -4.58 21.65 -3.59
CA VAL A 222 -5.97 21.24 -3.81
C VAL A 222 -6.26 19.95 -3.03
N LEU A 223 -7.37 19.94 -2.29
CA LEU A 223 -7.79 18.75 -1.55
C LEU A 223 -8.26 17.65 -2.52
N ASN A 224 -7.90 16.39 -2.24
CA ASN A 224 -8.19 15.23 -3.08
C ASN A 224 -9.66 14.75 -2.94
N TYR A 225 -10.62 15.69 -3.02
CA TYR A 225 -12.05 15.40 -3.01
C TYR A 225 -12.69 15.76 -4.35
N SER A 226 -13.85 15.17 -4.65
CA SER A 226 -14.64 15.54 -5.83
C SER A 226 -15.09 17.00 -5.74
N SER A 227 -15.04 17.73 -6.86
CA SER A 227 -15.51 19.13 -6.95
C SER A 227 -16.98 19.33 -6.56
N ASP A 228 -17.78 18.27 -6.61
CA ASP A 228 -19.21 18.32 -6.27
C ASP A 228 -19.45 18.06 -4.77
N LEU A 229 -18.41 17.81 -3.99
CA LEU A 229 -18.49 17.52 -2.58
C LEU A 229 -18.15 18.76 -1.75
N ASP A 230 -19.12 19.26 -0.99
CA ASP A 230 -18.86 20.28 0.01
C ASP A 230 -17.82 19.80 1.03
N VAL A 231 -16.81 20.59 1.31
CA VAL A 231 -15.83 20.29 2.37
C VAL A 231 -15.69 21.51 3.27
N SER A 232 -15.91 21.33 4.56
CA SER A 232 -15.74 22.40 5.54
C SER A 232 -14.49 22.22 6.37
N LEU A 233 -13.81 23.33 6.68
CA LEU A 233 -12.69 23.44 7.60
C LEU A 233 -13.15 24.14 8.89
N LEU A 234 -12.80 23.53 10.04
CA LEU A 234 -12.91 24.14 11.34
C LEU A 234 -11.52 24.35 11.92
N LEU A 235 -11.20 25.56 12.33
CA LEU A 235 -10.00 25.87 13.08
C LEU A 235 -10.40 26.15 14.54
N THR A 236 -9.82 25.39 15.47
CA THR A 236 -10.21 25.39 16.89
C THR A 236 -8.99 25.70 17.76
N ASP A 237 -9.20 26.52 18.80
CA ASP A 237 -8.16 26.88 19.75
C ASP A 237 -8.71 26.88 21.18
N ILE A 238 -7.88 26.46 22.15
CA ILE A 238 -8.26 26.43 23.57
C ILE A 238 -8.16 27.84 24.15
N ASP A 239 -9.27 28.36 24.63
CA ASP A 239 -9.32 29.68 25.19
C ASP A 239 -8.44 29.79 26.45
N PHE A 240 -7.61 30.83 26.48
CA PHE A 240 -6.71 31.13 27.60
C PHE A 240 -5.74 29.99 27.96
N PHE A 241 -5.34 29.13 27.04
CA PHE A 241 -4.48 27.97 27.31
C PHE A 241 -3.16 28.33 28.01
N LYS A 242 -2.56 29.47 27.65
CA LYS A 242 -1.38 29.98 28.37
C LYS A 242 -1.62 30.13 29.87
N LYS A 243 -2.82 30.63 30.31
CA LYS A 243 -3.13 30.74 31.73
C LYS A 243 -3.23 29.35 32.39
N VAL A 244 -3.72 28.34 31.67
CA VAL A 244 -3.75 26.96 32.17
C VAL A 244 -2.34 26.48 32.47
N ASN A 245 -1.39 26.66 31.52
CA ASN A 245 0.00 26.29 31.69
C ASN A 245 0.67 27.09 32.85
N ASP A 246 0.44 28.40 32.90
CA ASP A 246 1.03 29.26 33.94
C ASP A 246 0.55 28.90 35.33
N GLN A 247 -0.73 28.47 35.49
CA GLN A 247 -1.35 28.16 36.78
C GLN A 247 -1.15 26.70 37.21
N TYR A 248 -1.23 25.73 36.26
CA TYR A 248 -1.28 24.30 36.60
C TYR A 248 -0.08 23.53 36.09
N GLY A 249 0.83 24.20 35.35
CA GLY A 249 2.02 23.60 34.75
C GLY A 249 1.76 22.92 33.41
N HIS A 250 2.84 22.70 32.65
CA HIS A 250 2.76 22.13 31.30
C HIS A 250 2.18 20.70 31.24
N GLU A 251 2.44 19.86 32.26
CA GLU A 251 1.85 18.52 32.32
C GLU A 251 0.31 18.54 32.45
N ALA A 252 -0.25 19.54 33.13
CA ALA A 252 -1.70 19.74 33.20
C ALA A 252 -2.25 20.26 31.87
N GLY A 253 -1.52 21.18 31.20
CA GLY A 253 -1.85 21.65 29.86
C GLY A 253 -1.88 20.51 28.84
N ASP A 254 -0.89 19.60 28.87
CA ASP A 254 -0.85 18.42 28.00
C ASP A 254 -2.07 17.52 28.21
N LYS A 255 -2.50 17.32 29.46
CA LYS A 255 -3.74 16.54 29.76
C LYS A 255 -4.99 17.23 29.21
N VAL A 256 -5.07 18.56 29.28
CA VAL A 256 -6.19 19.34 28.70
C VAL A 256 -6.21 19.17 27.17
N ILE A 257 -5.03 19.24 26.50
CA ILE A 257 -4.90 19.01 25.06
C ILE A 257 -5.35 17.58 24.69
N VAL A 258 -4.88 16.56 25.41
CA VAL A 258 -5.29 15.15 25.19
C VAL A 258 -6.78 14.96 25.40
N TYR A 259 -7.35 15.58 26.43
CA TYR A 259 -8.79 15.54 26.71
C TYR A 259 -9.60 16.15 25.55
N LEU A 260 -9.21 17.35 25.08
CA LEU A 260 -9.85 18.00 23.94
C LEU A 260 -9.74 17.15 22.68
N ALA A 261 -8.55 16.64 22.35
CA ALA A 261 -8.34 15.81 21.17
C ALA A 261 -9.25 14.58 21.14
N ASN A 262 -9.38 13.88 22.27
CA ASN A 262 -10.29 12.74 22.41
C ASN A 262 -11.76 13.14 22.24
N MET A 263 -12.14 14.29 22.80
CA MET A 263 -13.51 14.80 22.67
C MET A 263 -13.84 15.15 21.22
N LEU A 264 -12.94 15.84 20.51
CA LEU A 264 -13.09 16.17 19.11
C LEU A 264 -13.21 14.88 18.28
N LYS A 265 -12.27 13.94 18.44
CA LYS A 265 -12.24 12.66 17.71
C LYS A 265 -13.51 11.83 17.89
N THR A 266 -14.06 11.78 19.11
CA THR A 266 -15.28 10.99 19.40
C THR A 266 -16.58 11.71 19.01
N SER A 267 -16.52 12.99 18.64
CA SER A 267 -17.69 13.81 18.33
C SER A 267 -17.87 14.06 16.82
N VAL A 268 -16.91 13.66 16.00
CA VAL A 268 -16.98 13.73 14.53
C VAL A 268 -17.06 12.35 13.91
N ARG A 269 -17.31 12.26 12.60
CA ARG A 269 -17.40 11.00 11.86
C ARG A 269 -16.02 10.38 11.66
N THR A 270 -15.96 9.09 11.40
CA THR A 270 -14.71 8.39 11.03
C THR A 270 -14.12 8.85 9.70
N THR A 271 -14.92 9.51 8.87
CA THR A 271 -14.51 10.11 7.59
C THR A 271 -13.92 11.51 7.75
N ASP A 272 -14.08 12.12 8.92
CA ASP A 272 -13.57 13.46 9.21
C ASP A 272 -12.15 13.38 9.78
N TYR A 273 -11.32 14.35 9.46
CA TYR A 273 -9.94 14.42 9.94
C TYR A 273 -9.85 15.39 11.11
N VAL A 274 -9.44 14.89 12.27
CA VAL A 274 -9.07 15.72 13.42
C VAL A 274 -7.55 15.81 13.47
N ILE A 275 -7.03 17.02 13.31
CA ILE A 275 -5.61 17.31 13.10
C ILE A 275 -5.15 18.25 14.21
N ARG A 276 -4.11 17.89 14.96
CA ARG A 276 -3.40 18.86 15.80
C ARG A 276 -2.47 19.68 14.92
N TRP A 277 -2.79 20.97 14.76
CA TRP A 277 -2.06 21.85 13.86
C TRP A 277 -0.78 22.40 14.49
N GLY A 278 -0.85 22.75 15.78
CA GLY A 278 0.29 23.18 16.59
C GLY A 278 -0.17 23.48 18.02
N GLY A 279 0.67 23.44 19.01
CA GLY A 279 0.38 23.80 20.39
C GLY A 279 -0.99 23.33 20.89
N GLU A 280 -1.90 24.29 21.07
CA GLU A 280 -3.30 24.12 21.48
C GLU A 280 -4.32 24.22 20.34
N GLU A 281 -3.85 24.30 19.08
CA GLU A 281 -4.69 24.47 17.89
C GLU A 281 -5.02 23.15 17.21
N PHE A 282 -6.30 22.99 16.84
CA PHE A 282 -6.79 21.84 16.08
C PHE A 282 -7.49 22.29 14.81
N VAL A 283 -7.34 21.49 13.76
CA VAL A 283 -8.07 21.61 12.49
C VAL A 283 -8.96 20.39 12.32
N ILE A 284 -10.22 20.60 11.94
CA ILE A 284 -11.12 19.52 11.57
C ILE A 284 -11.50 19.71 10.10
N ILE A 285 -11.26 18.70 9.27
CA ILE A 285 -11.68 18.69 7.86
C ILE A 285 -12.86 17.74 7.74
N MET A 286 -13.97 18.24 7.20
CA MET A 286 -15.26 17.55 7.16
C MET A 286 -15.74 17.40 5.72
N PRO A 287 -15.37 16.30 5.00
CA PRO A 287 -15.89 16.02 3.66
C PRO A 287 -17.40 15.74 3.69
N GLY A 288 -18.13 16.22 2.68
CA GLY A 288 -19.59 16.09 2.59
C GLY A 288 -20.34 16.91 3.64
N CYS A 289 -19.80 18.07 4.04
CA CYS A 289 -20.38 18.93 5.06
C CYS A 289 -20.46 20.37 4.56
N SER A 290 -21.68 20.93 4.47
CA SER A 290 -21.88 22.33 4.10
C SER A 290 -21.53 23.28 5.27
N ALA A 291 -21.40 24.59 4.96
CA ALA A 291 -21.06 25.60 5.95
C ALA A 291 -22.07 25.64 7.12
N GLU A 292 -23.38 25.48 6.86
CA GLU A 292 -24.42 25.46 7.89
C GLU A 292 -24.33 24.20 8.76
N GLN A 293 -24.04 23.04 8.16
CA GLN A 293 -23.86 21.80 8.90
C GLN A 293 -22.61 21.86 9.77
N ALA A 294 -21.52 22.36 9.22
CA ALA A 294 -20.25 22.53 9.93
C ALA A 294 -20.38 23.47 11.11
N LYS A 295 -21.06 24.62 10.94
CA LYS A 295 -21.35 25.56 12.03
C LYS A 295 -22.15 24.92 13.16
N ARG A 296 -23.20 24.13 12.81
CA ARG A 296 -23.99 23.39 13.84
C ARG A 296 -23.18 22.34 14.59
N ILE A 297 -22.26 21.65 13.89
CA ILE A 297 -21.37 20.68 14.53
C ILE A 297 -20.38 21.40 15.43
N ALA A 298 -19.81 22.52 14.97
CA ALA A 298 -18.88 23.33 15.74
C ALA A 298 -19.52 23.86 17.03
N GLU A 299 -20.80 24.34 16.99
CA GLU A 299 -21.52 24.74 18.20
C GLU A 299 -21.70 23.59 19.19
N LYS A 300 -22.10 22.42 18.74
CA LYS A 300 -22.18 21.23 19.59
C LYS A 300 -20.84 20.85 20.22
N LEU A 301 -19.73 20.99 19.47
CA LEU A 301 -18.40 20.75 20.01
C LEU A 301 -18.07 21.79 21.10
N ARG A 302 -18.31 23.07 20.83
CA ARG A 302 -18.10 24.16 21.79
C ARG A 302 -18.90 23.94 23.10
N GLU A 303 -20.20 23.71 22.98
CA GLU A 303 -21.09 23.45 24.14
C GLU A 303 -20.65 22.21 24.93
N LYS A 304 -20.26 21.15 24.23
CA LYS A 304 -19.77 19.91 24.84
C LYS A 304 -18.49 20.14 25.63
N VAL A 305 -17.53 20.93 25.08
CA VAL A 305 -16.32 21.29 25.81
C VAL A 305 -16.64 22.18 27.03
N GLU A 306 -17.45 23.20 26.85
CA GLU A 306 -17.84 24.12 27.91
C GLU A 306 -18.53 23.42 29.10
N SER A 307 -19.38 22.41 28.79
CA SER A 307 -20.14 21.66 29.81
C SER A 307 -19.38 20.48 30.42
N SER A 308 -18.23 20.13 29.84
CA SER A 308 -17.44 18.97 30.27
C SER A 308 -16.47 19.31 31.39
N ASP A 309 -16.14 18.29 32.21
CA ASP A 309 -15.11 18.36 33.23
C ASP A 309 -13.88 17.53 32.79
N ASN A 310 -12.74 18.20 32.63
CA ASN A 310 -11.46 17.55 32.31
C ASN A 310 -10.65 17.18 33.58
N GLY A 311 -11.18 17.38 34.73
CA GLY A 311 -10.55 17.11 36.04
C GLY A 311 -9.40 18.06 36.41
N ILE A 312 -9.20 19.16 35.67
CA ILE A 312 -8.11 20.12 35.87
C ILE A 312 -8.67 21.55 36.09
N CYS A 313 -9.34 22.05 35.05
CA CYS A 313 -9.90 23.41 35.07
C CYS A 313 -11.07 23.53 34.07
N LYS A 314 -11.90 24.54 34.27
CA LYS A 314 -12.90 24.89 33.27
C LYS A 314 -12.22 25.35 31.98
N THR A 315 -12.55 24.71 30.88
CA THR A 315 -11.96 24.97 29.58
C THR A 315 -13.06 25.32 28.57
N THR A 316 -12.81 26.28 27.71
CA THR A 316 -13.64 26.61 26.56
C THR A 316 -12.81 26.63 25.29
N ILE A 317 -13.46 26.61 24.13
CA ILE A 317 -12.83 26.70 22.84
C ILE A 317 -13.48 27.74 21.97
N SER A 318 -12.68 28.43 21.16
CA SER A 318 -13.17 29.26 20.05
C SER A 318 -12.98 28.52 18.75
N ILE A 319 -13.94 28.63 17.82
CA ILE A 319 -13.93 27.91 16.54
C ILE A 319 -14.21 28.88 15.39
N GLY A 320 -13.33 28.88 14.39
CA GLY A 320 -13.57 29.48 13.08
C GLY A 320 -13.94 28.42 12.06
N VAL A 321 -14.96 28.65 11.26
CA VAL A 321 -15.46 27.74 10.22
C VAL A 321 -15.35 28.41 8.85
N ALA A 322 -14.88 27.67 7.84
CA ALA A 322 -14.88 28.11 6.46
C ALA A 322 -15.22 26.95 5.50
N LEU A 323 -15.94 27.27 4.43
CA LEU A 323 -16.23 26.33 3.35
C LEU A 323 -15.05 26.33 2.36
N TYR A 324 -14.63 25.14 1.95
CA TYR A 324 -13.60 24.97 0.94
C TYR A 324 -14.16 25.26 -0.46
N ASP A 325 -13.48 26.12 -1.20
CA ASP A 325 -13.93 26.62 -2.51
C ASP A 325 -13.36 25.84 -3.71
N GLY A 326 -12.65 24.73 -3.48
CA GLY A 326 -12.05 23.90 -4.53
C GLY A 326 -10.64 24.37 -4.95
N GLY A 327 -10.14 25.47 -4.41
CA GLY A 327 -8.81 26.00 -4.68
C GLY A 327 -7.72 25.46 -3.76
N ASN A 328 -6.75 26.30 -3.43
CA ASN A 328 -5.72 25.95 -2.45
C ASN A 328 -6.30 25.95 -1.02
N TYR A 329 -6.18 24.86 -0.28
CA TYR A 329 -6.71 24.75 1.08
C TYR A 329 -6.14 25.83 2.04
N HIS A 330 -4.97 26.37 1.76
CA HIS A 330 -4.40 27.46 2.54
C HIS A 330 -5.26 28.73 2.52
N ASP A 331 -5.98 28.97 1.45
CA ASP A 331 -6.88 30.14 1.36
C ASP A 331 -8.12 29.92 2.22
N THR A 332 -8.67 28.70 2.22
CA THR A 332 -9.75 28.33 3.16
C THR A 332 -9.29 28.37 4.61
N PHE A 333 -8.05 27.93 4.85
CA PHE A 333 -7.45 28.00 6.17
C PHE A 333 -7.37 29.46 6.69
N LYS A 334 -6.97 30.42 5.85
CA LYS A 334 -6.95 31.84 6.21
C LYS A 334 -8.34 32.36 6.56
N LYS A 335 -9.39 31.99 5.79
CA LYS A 335 -10.77 32.36 6.09
C LYS A 335 -11.23 31.81 7.46
N ALA A 336 -10.90 30.56 7.76
CA ALA A 336 -11.19 29.96 9.07
C ALA A 336 -10.42 30.65 10.20
N ASP A 337 -9.15 31.05 9.98
CA ASP A 337 -8.33 31.77 10.95
C ASP A 337 -8.88 33.18 11.23
N GLU A 338 -9.32 33.91 10.20
CA GLU A 338 -10.00 35.20 10.35
C GLU A 338 -11.27 35.06 11.19
N ALA A 339 -12.07 34.02 10.96
CA ALA A 339 -13.26 33.72 11.74
C ALA A 339 -12.93 33.37 13.20
N LEU A 340 -11.89 32.55 13.42
CA LEU A 340 -11.39 32.22 14.75
C LEU A 340 -10.86 33.45 15.50
N TYR A 341 -10.13 34.30 14.81
CA TYR A 341 -9.63 35.55 15.38
C TYR A 341 -10.78 36.48 15.81
N TYR A 342 -11.84 36.56 14.98
CA TYR A 342 -13.05 37.31 15.34
C TYR A 342 -13.71 36.71 16.59
N ALA A 343 -13.86 35.38 16.70
CA ALA A 343 -14.40 34.70 17.86
C ALA A 343 -13.59 35.02 19.13
N LYS A 344 -12.26 34.98 19.05
CA LYS A 344 -11.38 35.29 20.20
C LYS A 344 -11.50 36.75 20.67
N ASN A 345 -11.73 37.69 19.76
CA ASN A 345 -11.84 39.13 20.08
C ASN A 345 -13.27 39.52 20.58
N ASN A 346 -14.28 38.71 20.28
CA ASN A 346 -15.66 38.97 20.66
C ASN A 346 -16.14 38.12 21.87
N GLY A 347 -15.25 37.83 22.80
CA GLY A 347 -15.59 37.22 24.10
C GLY A 347 -15.11 35.79 24.25
N ARG A 348 -14.57 35.16 23.22
CA ARG A 348 -14.18 33.73 23.22
C ARG A 348 -15.37 32.78 23.41
N ASN A 349 -15.11 31.49 23.57
CA ASN A 349 -16.19 30.50 23.70
C ASN A 349 -17.29 30.70 22.65
N LEU A 350 -16.89 30.86 21.40
CA LEU A 350 -17.74 31.31 20.30
C LEU A 350 -17.38 30.56 18.99
N VAL A 351 -18.40 30.27 18.19
CA VAL A 351 -18.25 29.76 16.83
C VAL A 351 -18.60 30.87 15.84
N VAL A 352 -17.68 31.12 14.90
CA VAL A 352 -17.90 32.08 13.81
C VAL A 352 -17.69 31.36 12.49
N SER A 353 -18.61 31.51 11.55
CA SER A 353 -18.46 31.03 10.18
C SER A 353 -18.13 32.18 9.27
N TYR A 354 -17.01 32.08 8.54
CA TYR A 354 -16.58 33.08 7.58
C TYR A 354 -17.68 33.34 6.54
N ASP A 355 -18.20 32.26 5.94
CA ASP A 355 -19.16 32.33 4.85
C ASP A 355 -20.57 32.77 5.28
N LEU A 356 -20.97 32.52 6.52
CA LEU A 356 -22.32 32.81 7.02
C LEU A 356 -22.41 34.09 7.85
N ASP A 357 -21.35 34.42 8.58
CA ASP A 357 -21.37 35.50 9.58
C ASP A 357 -20.58 36.72 9.14
N MET A 358 -19.52 36.58 8.29
CA MET A 358 -18.59 37.63 7.94
C MET A 358 -18.76 38.19 6.51
N THR A 359 -19.39 37.41 5.61
CA THR A 359 -19.58 37.85 4.19
C THR A 359 -20.89 38.59 3.92
N LYS A 360 -21.68 38.89 4.95
CA LYS A 360 -22.99 39.59 4.84
C LYS A 360 -22.92 41.09 5.03
N GLU A 361 -21.69 41.70 5.05
CA GLU A 361 -21.53 43.15 5.04
C GLU A 361 -21.18 43.68 3.65
#